data_4b000722b7e5beece50cbc8b929fa071
#
_entry.id   4b000722b7e5beece50cbc8b929fa071
#
_cell.length_a   1.000
_cell.length_b   1.000
_cell.length_c   1.000
_cell.angle_alpha   90.00
_cell.angle_beta   90.00
_cell.angle_gamma   90.00
#
_symmetry.space_group_name_H-M   'P 1'
#
loop_
_entity.id
_entity.type
_entity.pdbx_description
1 polymer ?
#
loop_
_entity_poly.entity_id
_entity_poly.type
_entity_poly.pdbx_seq_one_letter_code
_entity_poly.pdbx_strand_id
1 'polypeptide(L)'
;DIRKILLIGENHTRNQHYTNSLSALSSFIKKAGFEIEIASLGDLNIPGKINPGLKKINKSLCYESFTPDLIILNNDLSDGVPDILKETKQPILPDPNLGWTNRSKTIHFEYYSDVVKNFTRLLGLDSWLMEPLFRNCGEIDFKTKQGEDCMLYHTEKLFMLIKEKYEIYGIDEKPYIMIKADSGTYGMGIIQVSDINDLKNINRKQRTRMTKIKGGAPLNKVILQEGIYSNEKINIKSDVVEPVIYSFGSSLLGGFYRIHEDKDYSENLNSPGMSFHPISFNDACISPDSNQPIHSDTNKFYIYGVIARLAILAAAKELYNLDS
;
A
#
# COMPACT_ATOMS: atom_id res chain seq x y z
N ASP A 1 -19.03 -20.04 -13.45
CA ASP A 1 -17.65 -20.44 -13.85
C ASP A 1 -16.97 -19.25 -14.52
N ILE A 2 -15.82 -18.81 -13.99
CA ILE A 2 -15.00 -17.75 -14.59
C ILE A 2 -14.13 -18.39 -15.66
N ARG A 3 -14.18 -17.87 -16.90
CA ARG A 3 -13.34 -18.29 -18.02
C ARG A 3 -12.66 -17.10 -18.70
N LYS A 4 -13.30 -15.95 -18.72
CA LYS A 4 -12.90 -14.76 -19.43
C LYS A 4 -12.56 -13.64 -18.45
N ILE A 5 -11.36 -13.13 -18.53
CA ILE A 5 -10.85 -12.10 -17.62
C ILE A 5 -10.47 -10.86 -18.42
N LEU A 6 -10.96 -9.70 -18.02
CA LEU A 6 -10.51 -8.42 -18.53
C LEU A 6 -9.55 -7.80 -17.51
N LEU A 7 -8.29 -7.62 -17.91
CA LEU A 7 -7.27 -6.95 -17.11
C LEU A 7 -7.22 -5.47 -17.49
N ILE A 8 -7.59 -4.61 -16.55
CA ILE A 8 -7.60 -3.16 -16.76
C ILE A 8 -6.34 -2.55 -16.15
N GLY A 9 -5.45 -2.05 -16.99
CA GLY A 9 -4.22 -1.39 -16.61
C GLY A 9 -4.33 0.14 -16.51
N GLU A 10 -3.21 0.79 -16.15
CA GLU A 10 -3.06 2.24 -16.16
C GLU A 10 -3.19 2.81 -17.57
N ASN A 11 -3.72 4.03 -17.68
CA ASN A 11 -4.01 4.65 -18.97
C ASN A 11 -2.74 4.95 -19.79
N HIS A 12 -1.74 5.50 -19.12
CA HIS A 12 -0.48 5.86 -19.75
C HIS A 12 0.68 5.56 -18.83
N THR A 13 1.53 4.66 -19.23
CA THR A 13 2.79 4.48 -18.50
C THR A 13 3.97 4.34 -19.48
N ARG A 14 4.97 5.16 -19.25
CA ARG A 14 6.31 4.97 -19.84
C ARG A 14 7.19 4.12 -18.93
N ASN A 15 6.65 3.63 -17.80
CA ASN A 15 7.38 2.82 -16.86
C ASN A 15 7.48 1.38 -17.38
N GLN A 16 8.65 0.99 -17.83
CA GLN A 16 8.92 -0.35 -18.35
C GLN A 16 8.65 -1.44 -17.29
N HIS A 17 8.92 -1.18 -16.02
CA HIS A 17 8.65 -2.14 -14.94
C HIS A 17 7.16 -2.43 -14.81
N TYR A 18 6.31 -1.40 -14.91
CA TYR A 18 4.86 -1.57 -14.90
C TYR A 18 4.39 -2.41 -16.09
N THR A 19 4.87 -2.09 -17.28
CA THR A 19 4.51 -2.83 -18.51
C THR A 19 4.93 -4.30 -18.44
N ASN A 20 6.13 -4.56 -17.92
CA ASN A 20 6.62 -5.92 -17.70
C ASN A 20 5.77 -6.67 -16.67
N SER A 21 5.38 -6.01 -15.59
CA SER A 21 4.53 -6.57 -14.54
C SER A 21 3.13 -6.93 -15.08
N LEU A 22 2.54 -6.05 -15.88
CA LEU A 22 1.24 -6.29 -16.54
C LEU A 22 1.31 -7.47 -17.51
N SER A 23 2.39 -7.56 -18.29
CA SER A 23 2.64 -8.67 -19.22
C SER A 23 2.84 -10.00 -18.48
N ALA A 24 3.58 -9.99 -17.37
CA ALA A 24 3.78 -11.16 -16.53
C ALA A 24 2.45 -11.65 -15.95
N LEU A 25 1.64 -10.75 -15.37
CA LEU A 25 0.32 -11.06 -14.83
C LEU A 25 -0.59 -11.68 -15.90
N SER A 26 -0.65 -11.07 -17.08
CA SER A 26 -1.41 -11.61 -18.23
C SER A 26 -0.93 -13.01 -18.62
N SER A 27 0.39 -13.23 -18.65
CA SER A 27 0.96 -14.55 -18.97
C SER A 27 0.57 -15.61 -17.92
N PHE A 28 0.59 -15.26 -16.63
CA PHE A 28 0.17 -16.19 -15.58
C PHE A 28 -1.32 -16.57 -15.69
N ILE A 29 -2.18 -15.59 -15.96
CA ILE A 29 -3.62 -15.81 -16.14
C ILE A 29 -3.86 -16.73 -17.35
N LYS A 30 -3.17 -16.50 -18.47
CA LYS A 30 -3.25 -17.39 -19.66
C LYS A 30 -2.78 -18.81 -19.36
N LYS A 31 -1.65 -18.94 -18.64
CA LYS A 31 -1.11 -20.27 -18.24
C LYS A 31 -2.05 -21.02 -17.29
N ALA A 32 -2.83 -20.30 -16.50
CA ALA A 32 -3.85 -20.88 -15.63
C ALA A 32 -5.12 -21.34 -16.40
N GLY A 33 -5.16 -21.14 -17.73
CA GLY A 33 -6.23 -21.63 -18.59
C GLY A 33 -7.38 -20.66 -18.83
N PHE A 34 -7.21 -19.37 -18.47
CA PHE A 34 -8.22 -18.33 -18.72
C PHE A 34 -7.98 -17.60 -20.04
N GLU A 35 -9.07 -17.22 -20.71
CA GLU A 35 -9.04 -16.24 -21.78
C GLU A 35 -8.86 -14.85 -21.15
N ILE A 36 -7.96 -14.03 -21.68
CA ILE A 36 -7.69 -12.69 -21.15
C ILE A 36 -7.52 -11.67 -22.26
N GLU A 37 -8.18 -10.51 -22.06
CA GLU A 37 -7.92 -9.27 -22.79
C GLU A 37 -7.39 -8.21 -21.85
N ILE A 38 -6.59 -7.27 -22.40
CA ILE A 38 -6.02 -6.16 -21.64
C ILE A 38 -6.59 -4.87 -22.21
N ALA A 39 -7.10 -4.02 -21.33
CA ALA A 39 -7.59 -2.69 -21.69
C ALA A 39 -7.04 -1.61 -20.74
N SER A 40 -7.09 -0.36 -21.16
CA SER A 40 -6.98 0.82 -20.30
C SER A 40 -8.35 1.45 -20.11
N LEU A 41 -8.57 2.15 -18.99
CA LEU A 41 -9.81 2.89 -18.76
C LEU A 41 -9.93 4.11 -19.69
N GLY A 42 -8.81 4.79 -19.93
CA GLY A 42 -8.75 5.98 -20.78
C GLY A 42 -8.45 5.67 -22.24
N ASP A 43 -8.86 6.57 -23.12
CA ASP A 43 -8.45 6.58 -24.50
C ASP A 43 -6.98 6.97 -24.61
N LEU A 44 -6.17 6.09 -25.21
CA LEU A 44 -4.73 6.34 -25.38
C LEU A 44 -4.42 7.49 -26.33
N ASN A 45 -5.36 7.87 -27.18
CA ASN A 45 -5.21 8.91 -28.18
C ASN A 45 -5.80 10.25 -27.71
N ILE A 46 -6.79 10.23 -26.81
CA ILE A 46 -7.51 11.42 -26.37
C ILE A 46 -7.51 11.50 -24.84
N PRO A 47 -6.62 12.30 -24.25
CA PRO A 47 -6.55 12.46 -22.80
C PRO A 47 -7.90 12.88 -22.19
N GLY A 48 -8.26 12.28 -21.07
CA GLY A 48 -9.50 12.57 -20.34
C GLY A 48 -10.77 11.91 -20.91
N LYS A 49 -10.68 11.15 -22.01
CA LYS A 49 -11.81 10.35 -22.51
C LYS A 49 -11.65 8.88 -22.12
N ILE A 50 -12.79 8.21 -22.00
CA ILE A 50 -12.84 6.76 -21.77
C ILE A 50 -12.42 6.04 -23.05
N ASN A 51 -11.75 4.89 -22.90
CA ASN A 51 -11.38 4.01 -24.00
C ASN A 51 -12.61 3.63 -24.83
N PRO A 52 -12.63 3.94 -26.14
CA PRO A 52 -13.80 3.70 -26.99
C PRO A 52 -14.14 2.21 -27.17
N GLY A 53 -13.19 1.32 -26.93
CA GLY A 53 -13.41 -0.13 -26.92
C GLY A 53 -14.21 -0.61 -25.70
N LEU A 54 -14.22 0.15 -24.60
CA LEU A 54 -14.99 -0.18 -23.40
C LEU A 54 -16.43 0.28 -23.53
N LYS A 55 -17.37 -0.63 -23.34
CA LYS A 55 -18.80 -0.36 -23.39
C LYS A 55 -19.53 -1.09 -22.26
N LYS A 56 -20.58 -0.46 -21.74
CA LYS A 56 -21.49 -1.09 -20.80
C LYS A 56 -22.82 -1.42 -21.47
N ILE A 57 -23.12 -2.71 -21.54
CA ILE A 57 -24.35 -3.22 -22.15
C ILE A 57 -25.12 -4.00 -21.07
N ASN A 58 -26.33 -3.57 -20.73
CA ASN A 58 -27.16 -4.19 -19.68
C ASN A 58 -26.43 -4.40 -18.36
N LYS A 59 -25.67 -3.40 -17.90
CA LYS A 59 -24.80 -3.42 -16.72
C LYS A 59 -23.59 -4.39 -16.83
N SER A 60 -23.33 -4.99 -17.97
CA SER A 60 -22.10 -5.77 -18.19
C SER A 60 -21.08 -4.95 -18.94
N LEU A 61 -19.86 -4.90 -18.42
CA LEU A 61 -18.72 -4.27 -19.08
C LEU A 61 -18.22 -5.21 -20.18
N CYS A 62 -18.01 -4.65 -21.36
CA CYS A 62 -17.43 -5.34 -22.51
C CYS A 62 -16.25 -4.53 -23.04
N TYR A 63 -15.26 -5.20 -23.58
CA TYR A 63 -14.15 -4.59 -24.32
C TYR A 63 -14.21 -5.09 -25.77
N GLU A 64 -14.54 -4.21 -26.72
CA GLU A 64 -14.86 -4.57 -28.11
C GLU A 64 -15.93 -5.66 -28.20
N SER A 65 -15.57 -6.86 -28.66
CA SER A 65 -16.44 -8.04 -28.71
C SER A 65 -16.28 -8.98 -27.52
N PHE A 66 -15.36 -8.66 -26.59
CA PHE A 66 -15.03 -9.51 -25.44
C PHE A 66 -15.90 -9.14 -24.23
N THR A 67 -16.68 -10.08 -23.74
CA THR A 67 -17.46 -9.94 -22.50
C THR A 67 -16.79 -10.75 -21.40
N PRO A 68 -16.14 -10.13 -20.41
CA PRO A 68 -15.48 -10.86 -19.34
C PRO A 68 -16.47 -11.43 -18.30
N ASP A 69 -16.08 -12.51 -17.63
CA ASP A 69 -16.73 -13.02 -16.42
C ASP A 69 -16.21 -12.34 -15.16
N LEU A 70 -14.95 -11.87 -15.20
CA LEU A 70 -14.23 -11.22 -14.12
C LEU A 70 -13.42 -10.04 -14.66
N ILE A 71 -13.39 -8.96 -13.91
CA ILE A 71 -12.54 -7.79 -14.18
C ILE A 71 -11.45 -7.72 -13.13
N ILE A 72 -10.19 -7.67 -13.55
CA ILE A 72 -9.04 -7.42 -12.67
C ILE A 72 -8.56 -6.01 -12.89
N LEU A 73 -8.59 -5.20 -11.83
CA LEU A 73 -8.06 -3.84 -11.83
C LEU A 73 -6.57 -3.85 -11.44
N ASN A 74 -5.72 -3.54 -12.39
CA ASN A 74 -4.33 -3.16 -12.15
C ASN A 74 -4.19 -1.65 -12.42
N ASN A 75 -5.06 -0.87 -11.78
CA ASN A 75 -5.19 0.57 -11.93
C ASN A 75 -5.44 1.17 -10.55
N ASP A 76 -4.74 2.24 -10.19
CA ASP A 76 -4.83 2.86 -8.87
C ASP A 76 -6.06 3.78 -8.71
N LEU A 77 -6.84 3.95 -9.77
CA LEU A 77 -8.01 4.82 -9.81
C LEU A 77 -7.72 6.24 -9.27
N SER A 78 -6.54 6.78 -9.57
CA SER A 78 -6.09 8.09 -9.04
C SER A 78 -7.04 9.23 -9.36
N ASP A 79 -7.79 9.12 -10.46
CA ASP A 79 -8.77 10.11 -10.91
C ASP A 79 -10.20 9.81 -10.41
N GLY A 80 -10.33 8.87 -9.47
CA GLY A 80 -11.61 8.39 -8.95
C GLY A 80 -12.14 7.17 -9.71
N VAL A 81 -13.27 6.64 -9.24
CA VAL A 81 -13.94 5.48 -9.87
C VAL A 81 -14.77 5.97 -11.06
N PRO A 82 -14.42 5.60 -12.31
CA PRO A 82 -15.19 6.00 -13.48
C PRO A 82 -16.59 5.36 -13.48
N ASP A 83 -17.58 6.07 -14.03
CA ASP A 83 -18.96 5.59 -14.09
C ASP A 83 -19.13 4.28 -14.86
N ILE A 84 -18.21 3.99 -15.79
CA ILE A 84 -18.22 2.74 -16.53
C ILE A 84 -17.99 1.50 -15.64
N LEU A 85 -17.31 1.65 -14.51
CA LEU A 85 -17.08 0.57 -13.55
C LEU A 85 -18.18 0.46 -12.48
N LYS A 86 -18.94 1.53 -12.24
CA LYS A 86 -20.02 1.54 -11.24
C LYS A 86 -21.15 0.62 -11.67
N GLU A 87 -21.77 -0.06 -10.71
CA GLU A 87 -22.93 -0.94 -10.95
C GLU A 87 -22.72 -2.01 -12.06
N THR A 88 -21.51 -2.48 -12.25
CA THR A 88 -21.23 -3.61 -13.16
C THR A 88 -21.70 -4.91 -12.55
N LYS A 89 -22.25 -5.82 -13.39
CA LYS A 89 -22.69 -7.15 -12.96
C LYS A 89 -21.51 -8.09 -12.70
N GLN A 90 -20.41 -7.91 -13.43
CA GLN A 90 -19.22 -8.73 -13.24
C GLN A 90 -18.52 -8.34 -11.93
N PRO A 91 -17.97 -9.31 -11.20
CA PRO A 91 -17.08 -9.01 -10.09
C PRO A 91 -15.84 -8.24 -10.57
N ILE A 92 -15.45 -7.27 -9.79
CA ILE A 92 -14.24 -6.45 -10.03
C ILE A 92 -13.28 -6.69 -8.86
N LEU A 93 -12.05 -7.05 -9.14
CA LEU A 93 -11.02 -7.32 -8.14
C LEU A 93 -9.73 -6.52 -8.42
N PRO A 94 -9.19 -5.83 -7.40
CA PRO A 94 -9.83 -5.52 -6.12
C PRO A 94 -11.07 -4.65 -6.31
N ASP A 95 -11.93 -4.58 -5.28
CA ASP A 95 -13.10 -3.70 -5.31
C ASP A 95 -12.68 -2.24 -5.58
N PRO A 96 -13.36 -1.51 -6.49
CA PRO A 96 -13.02 -0.13 -6.81
C PRO A 96 -13.02 0.81 -5.59
N ASN A 97 -13.82 0.52 -4.56
CA ASN A 97 -13.82 1.29 -3.31
C ASN A 97 -12.52 1.15 -2.50
N LEU A 98 -11.71 0.11 -2.77
CA LEU A 98 -10.34 -0.01 -2.27
C LEU A 98 -9.32 0.77 -3.09
N GLY A 99 -9.72 1.54 -4.08
CA GLY A 99 -8.86 2.41 -4.86
C GLY A 99 -8.18 3.48 -3.98
N TRP A 100 -6.96 3.84 -4.33
CA TRP A 100 -6.11 4.73 -3.53
C TRP A 100 -6.69 6.12 -3.29
N THR A 101 -7.59 6.60 -4.15
CA THR A 101 -8.23 7.90 -4.00
C THR A 101 -9.34 7.91 -2.95
N ASN A 102 -10.00 6.78 -2.75
CA ASN A 102 -11.12 6.65 -1.82
C ASN A 102 -10.68 6.16 -0.46
N ARG A 103 -9.52 5.53 -0.38
CA ARG A 103 -9.02 4.90 0.83
C ARG A 103 -8.27 5.86 1.73
N SER A 104 -8.64 5.90 3.00
CA SER A 104 -7.92 6.58 4.08
C SER A 104 -6.94 5.61 4.74
N LYS A 105 -5.68 6.02 4.90
CA LYS A 105 -4.69 5.25 5.65
C LYS A 105 -5.09 5.11 7.10
N THR A 106 -5.65 6.17 7.68
CA THR A 106 -6.14 6.16 9.07
C THR A 106 -7.19 5.07 9.27
N ILE A 107 -8.22 5.05 8.43
CA ILE A 107 -9.29 4.05 8.52
C ILE A 107 -8.70 2.64 8.36
N HIS A 108 -7.81 2.42 7.40
CA HIS A 108 -7.16 1.13 7.24
C HIS A 108 -6.39 0.72 8.49
N PHE A 109 -5.57 1.60 9.07
CA PHE A 109 -4.79 1.28 10.25
C PHE A 109 -5.64 1.08 11.50
N GLU A 110 -6.81 1.72 11.61
CA GLU A 110 -7.79 1.44 12.67
C GLU A 110 -8.30 0.00 12.59
N TYR A 111 -8.75 -0.44 11.40
CA TYR A 111 -9.16 -1.84 11.19
C TYR A 111 -8.01 -2.82 11.34
N TYR A 112 -6.83 -2.46 10.84
CA TYR A 112 -5.64 -3.28 10.97
C TYR A 112 -5.24 -3.46 12.43
N SER A 113 -5.24 -2.40 13.23
CA SER A 113 -4.96 -2.44 14.67
C SER A 113 -5.94 -3.35 15.41
N ASP A 114 -7.24 -3.27 15.10
CA ASP A 114 -8.23 -4.16 15.68
C ASP A 114 -7.97 -5.64 15.33
N VAL A 115 -7.68 -5.93 14.08
CA VAL A 115 -7.34 -7.28 13.61
C VAL A 115 -6.09 -7.81 14.30
N VAL A 116 -5.01 -7.00 14.34
CA VAL A 116 -3.73 -7.38 14.95
C VAL A 116 -3.88 -7.60 16.45
N LYS A 117 -4.54 -6.71 17.19
CA LYS A 117 -4.76 -6.86 18.63
C LYS A 117 -5.54 -8.13 18.96
N ASN A 118 -6.55 -8.47 18.17
CA ASN A 118 -7.28 -9.73 18.36
C ASN A 118 -6.39 -10.94 18.07
N PHE A 119 -5.58 -10.90 17.04
CA PHE A 119 -4.66 -11.98 16.68
C PHE A 119 -3.56 -12.16 17.73
N THR A 120 -2.85 -11.09 18.10
CA THR A 120 -1.73 -11.14 19.04
C THR A 120 -2.17 -11.52 20.45
N ARG A 121 -3.39 -11.14 20.87
CA ARG A 121 -3.97 -11.59 22.15
C ARG A 121 -4.10 -13.11 22.24
N LEU A 122 -4.46 -13.78 21.13
CA LEU A 122 -4.52 -15.24 21.09
C LEU A 122 -3.15 -15.91 21.25
N LEU A 123 -2.09 -15.21 20.87
CA LEU A 123 -0.71 -15.68 20.92
C LEU A 123 0.03 -15.22 22.17
N GLY A 124 -0.56 -14.35 22.99
CA GLY A 124 0.12 -13.73 24.13
C GLY A 124 1.26 -12.78 23.73
N LEU A 125 1.15 -12.16 22.55
CA LEU A 125 2.15 -11.23 22.01
C LEU A 125 1.71 -9.77 22.16
N ASP A 126 2.68 -8.87 22.25
CA ASP A 126 2.44 -7.42 22.13
C ASP A 126 2.07 -7.08 20.68
N SER A 127 0.95 -6.40 20.48
CA SER A 127 0.49 -6.01 19.14
C SER A 127 1.49 -5.10 18.41
N TRP A 128 2.26 -4.31 19.15
CA TRP A 128 3.29 -3.44 18.59
C TRP A 128 4.33 -4.18 17.72
N LEU A 129 4.58 -5.46 17.97
CA LEU A 129 5.46 -6.27 17.12
C LEU A 129 4.95 -6.47 15.69
N MET A 130 3.67 -6.19 15.43
CA MET A 130 3.01 -6.44 14.15
C MET A 130 2.27 -5.21 13.59
N GLU A 131 2.13 -4.14 14.38
CA GLU A 131 1.49 -2.89 13.96
C GLU A 131 2.33 -1.67 14.37
N PRO A 132 2.49 -0.66 13.50
CA PRO A 132 3.13 0.59 13.91
C PRO A 132 2.17 1.43 14.75
N LEU A 133 2.69 2.18 15.69
CA LEU A 133 1.93 3.21 16.38
C LEU A 133 1.55 4.33 15.40
N PHE A 134 0.33 4.83 15.49
CA PHE A 134 -0.12 5.94 14.64
C PHE A 134 -1.10 6.86 15.38
N ARG A 135 -1.28 8.06 14.82
CA ARG A 135 -2.29 9.03 15.21
C ARG A 135 -2.88 9.71 13.99
N ASN A 136 -4.15 9.99 14.04
CA ASN A 136 -4.82 10.82 13.07
C ASN A 136 -4.79 12.27 13.54
N CYS A 137 -4.43 13.20 12.66
CA CYS A 137 -4.70 14.62 12.83
C CYS A 137 -5.77 15.02 11.83
N GLY A 138 -6.87 15.55 12.32
CA GLY A 138 -8.01 15.99 11.53
C GLY A 138 -7.65 16.96 10.40
N GLU A 139 -8.45 17.97 10.17
CA GLU A 139 -8.18 18.93 9.10
C GLU A 139 -6.92 19.77 9.36
N ILE A 140 -5.99 19.72 8.43
CA ILE A 140 -4.72 20.46 8.44
C ILE A 140 -4.61 21.29 7.18
N ASP A 141 -4.25 22.56 7.35
CA ASP A 141 -3.83 23.42 6.26
C ASP A 141 -2.41 23.95 6.52
N PHE A 142 -1.45 23.41 5.79
CA PHE A 142 -0.03 23.82 5.89
C PHE A 142 0.24 25.25 5.42
N LYS A 143 -0.69 25.92 4.72
CA LYS A 143 -0.55 27.33 4.31
C LYS A 143 -0.98 28.28 5.42
N THR A 144 -2.16 28.01 5.99
CA THR A 144 -2.74 28.85 7.06
C THR A 144 -2.30 28.45 8.45
N LYS A 145 -1.58 27.33 8.58
CA LYS A 145 -1.18 26.69 9.83
C LYS A 145 -2.36 26.14 10.68
N GLN A 146 -3.53 26.01 10.10
CA GLN A 146 -4.66 25.39 10.78
C GLN A 146 -4.32 23.94 11.14
N GLY A 147 -4.59 23.53 12.38
CA GLY A 147 -4.30 22.18 12.88
C GLY A 147 -2.85 21.92 13.29
N GLU A 148 -1.93 22.92 13.19
CA GLU A 148 -0.52 22.76 13.55
C GLU A 148 -0.34 22.38 15.04
N ASP A 149 -1.08 23.00 15.95
CA ASP A 149 -1.04 22.69 17.39
C ASP A 149 -1.49 21.26 17.69
N CYS A 150 -2.55 20.80 17.02
CA CYS A 150 -3.03 19.43 17.13
C CYS A 150 -1.97 18.42 16.64
N MET A 151 -1.34 18.73 15.52
CA MET A 151 -0.26 17.91 14.96
C MET A 151 0.96 17.85 15.89
N LEU A 152 1.38 18.98 16.46
CA LEU A 152 2.46 19.05 17.44
C LEU A 152 2.14 18.19 18.67
N TYR A 153 0.96 18.36 19.26
CA TYR A 153 0.53 17.59 20.43
C TYR A 153 0.53 16.08 20.16
N HIS A 154 -0.03 15.64 19.05
CA HIS A 154 -0.08 14.22 18.71
C HIS A 154 1.30 13.65 18.37
N THR A 155 2.18 14.43 17.77
CA THR A 155 3.58 14.05 17.51
C THR A 155 4.35 13.83 18.81
N GLU A 156 4.23 14.74 19.77
CA GLU A 156 4.85 14.58 21.10
C GLU A 156 4.36 13.32 21.81
N LYS A 157 3.05 13.11 21.82
CA LYS A 157 2.44 11.89 22.40
C LYS A 157 2.92 10.61 21.72
N LEU A 158 3.03 10.63 20.39
CA LEU A 158 3.50 9.48 19.64
C LEU A 158 4.97 9.16 19.92
N PHE A 159 5.83 10.18 20.00
CA PHE A 159 7.23 10.00 20.42
C PHE A 159 7.37 9.40 21.81
N MET A 160 6.54 9.81 22.76
CA MET A 160 6.56 9.22 24.11
C MET A 160 6.24 7.73 24.08
N LEU A 161 5.20 7.34 23.34
CA LEU A 161 4.78 5.93 23.21
C LEU A 161 5.84 5.08 22.48
N ILE A 162 6.46 5.62 21.43
CA ILE A 162 7.53 4.90 20.70
C ILE A 162 8.74 4.71 21.62
N LYS A 163 9.15 5.73 22.36
CA LYS A 163 10.26 5.63 23.33
C LYS A 163 10.00 4.57 24.39
N GLU A 164 8.78 4.54 24.94
CA GLU A 164 8.39 3.51 25.90
C GLU A 164 8.54 2.09 25.31
N LYS A 165 8.12 1.89 24.05
CA LYS A 165 8.31 0.60 23.36
C LYS A 165 9.80 0.28 23.14
N TYR A 166 10.58 1.27 22.72
CA TYR A 166 12.02 1.10 22.50
C TYR A 166 12.73 0.71 23.79
N GLU A 167 12.38 1.33 24.93
CA GLU A 167 12.91 0.96 26.26
C GLU A 167 12.52 -0.49 26.64
N ILE A 168 11.25 -0.88 26.44
CA ILE A 168 10.77 -2.25 26.76
C ILE A 168 11.53 -3.30 25.94
N TYR A 169 11.82 -3.01 24.66
CA TYR A 169 12.44 -3.97 23.75
C TYR A 169 13.96 -3.78 23.58
N GLY A 170 14.59 -2.87 24.33
CA GLY A 170 16.05 -2.64 24.30
C GLY A 170 16.52 -2.12 22.93
N ILE A 171 15.77 -1.22 22.30
CA ILE A 171 16.09 -0.63 21.00
C ILE A 171 16.83 0.70 21.24
N ASP A 172 18.07 0.78 20.77
CA ASP A 172 18.94 1.94 20.98
C ASP A 172 18.81 3.01 19.88
N GLU A 173 18.07 2.73 18.80
CA GLU A 173 17.87 3.66 17.70
C GLU A 173 17.06 4.88 18.13
N LYS A 174 17.29 6.02 17.46
CA LYS A 174 16.51 7.23 17.68
C LYS A 174 15.13 7.11 17.03
N PRO A 175 14.03 7.21 17.79
CA PRO A 175 12.70 7.13 17.18
C PRO A 175 12.45 8.25 16.19
N TYR A 176 11.69 7.98 15.14
CA TYR A 176 11.23 8.97 14.19
C TYR A 176 9.76 8.72 13.79
N ILE A 177 9.12 9.73 13.25
CA ILE A 177 7.72 9.71 12.84
C ILE A 177 7.64 10.12 11.37
N MET A 178 6.81 9.39 10.62
CA MET A 178 6.45 9.72 9.25
C MET A 178 5.08 10.41 9.23
N ILE A 179 5.04 11.64 8.79
CA ILE A 179 3.81 12.37 8.51
C ILE A 179 3.46 12.17 7.06
N LYS A 180 2.31 11.58 6.78
CA LYS A 180 1.88 11.20 5.43
C LYS A 180 0.51 11.79 5.15
N ALA A 181 0.25 12.13 3.88
CA ALA A 181 -1.12 12.35 3.44
C ALA A 181 -2.00 11.15 3.78
N ASP A 182 -3.17 11.37 4.35
CA ASP A 182 -4.07 10.29 4.76
C ASP A 182 -4.61 9.51 3.54
N SER A 183 -4.81 10.17 2.41
CA SER A 183 -5.14 9.56 1.11
C SER A 183 -4.05 9.82 0.06
N GLY A 184 -4.14 9.14 -1.08
CA GLY A 184 -3.21 9.32 -2.21
C GLY A 184 -2.00 8.39 -2.20
N THR A 185 -1.21 8.46 -3.29
CA THR A 185 -0.15 7.52 -3.68
C THR A 185 1.19 8.19 -3.94
N TYR A 186 2.18 7.39 -4.34
CA TYR A 186 3.50 7.81 -4.86
C TYR A 186 4.41 8.56 -3.86
N GLY A 187 4.20 8.41 -2.55
CA GLY A 187 5.06 9.05 -1.57
C GLY A 187 5.00 10.58 -1.58
N MET A 188 3.98 11.18 -2.21
CA MET A 188 3.75 12.62 -2.18
C MET A 188 3.23 13.04 -0.80
N GLY A 189 3.66 14.19 -0.32
CA GLY A 189 3.21 14.68 0.99
C GLY A 189 3.73 13.83 2.16
N ILE A 190 5.01 13.45 2.15
CA ILE A 190 5.68 12.76 3.26
C ILE A 190 6.72 13.68 3.88
N ILE A 191 6.68 13.79 5.21
CA ILE A 191 7.72 14.42 6.03
C ILE A 191 8.18 13.44 7.09
N GLN A 192 9.48 13.28 7.22
CA GLN A 192 10.11 12.59 8.34
C GLN A 192 10.41 13.60 9.45
N VAL A 193 10.10 13.22 10.68
CA VAL A 193 10.31 14.02 11.89
C VAL A 193 11.08 13.18 12.90
N SER A 194 12.26 13.60 13.27
CA SER A 194 13.10 12.94 14.26
C SER A 194 13.17 13.74 15.58
N ASP A 195 12.68 14.96 15.56
CA ASP A 195 12.53 15.84 16.73
C ASP A 195 11.30 16.74 16.53
N ILE A 196 10.64 17.14 17.62
CA ILE A 196 9.49 18.04 17.57
C ILE A 196 9.80 19.38 16.93
N ASN A 197 11.05 19.84 17.04
CA ASN A 197 11.51 21.07 16.42
C ASN A 197 11.54 21.00 14.88
N ASP A 198 11.63 19.80 14.29
CA ASP A 198 11.53 19.60 12.84
C ASP A 198 10.17 20.09 12.32
N LEU A 199 9.11 19.85 13.11
CA LEU A 199 7.75 20.33 12.78
C LEU A 199 7.61 21.85 12.93
N LYS A 200 8.19 22.42 13.98
CA LYS A 200 8.14 23.89 14.21
C LYS A 200 8.87 24.65 13.11
N ASN A 201 9.87 24.02 12.50
CA ASN A 201 10.76 24.62 11.51
C ASN A 201 10.51 24.14 10.06
N ILE A 202 9.31 23.60 9.77
CA ILE A 202 8.96 23.20 8.41
C ILE A 202 9.15 24.38 7.45
N ASN A 203 10.02 24.23 6.47
CA ASN A 203 10.31 25.28 5.50
C ASN A 203 9.23 25.39 4.41
N ARG A 204 9.26 26.50 3.64
CA ARG A 204 8.27 26.76 2.58
C ARG A 204 8.18 25.64 1.54
N LYS A 205 9.31 25.03 1.17
CA LYS A 205 9.36 23.94 0.19
C LYS A 205 8.65 22.68 0.71
N GLN A 206 8.88 22.32 1.97
CA GLN A 206 8.20 21.21 2.64
C GLN A 206 6.69 21.48 2.76
N ARG A 207 6.29 22.68 3.20
CA ARG A 207 4.87 23.09 3.25
C ARG A 207 4.22 22.98 1.88
N THR A 208 4.87 23.43 0.81
CA THR A 208 4.35 23.32 -0.56
C THR A 208 4.16 21.88 -0.99
N ARG A 209 5.09 20.98 -0.62
CA ARG A 209 4.94 19.53 -0.90
C ARG A 209 3.73 18.93 -0.18
N MET A 210 3.42 19.42 1.02
CA MET A 210 2.28 18.97 1.83
C MET A 210 0.95 19.63 1.46
N THR A 211 0.88 20.46 0.42
CA THR A 211 -0.39 21.12 0.05
C THR A 211 -1.16 20.41 -1.04
N LYS A 212 -0.54 19.46 -1.74
CA LYS A 212 -1.17 18.77 -2.88
C LYS A 212 -0.82 17.29 -2.88
N ILE A 213 -1.80 16.48 -3.21
CA ILE A 213 -1.62 15.06 -3.56
C ILE A 213 -1.60 14.88 -5.08
N LYS A 214 -1.34 13.66 -5.58
CA LYS A 214 -1.46 13.32 -7.01
C LYS A 214 -2.84 13.74 -7.53
N GLY A 215 -2.89 14.32 -8.73
CA GLY A 215 -4.14 14.88 -9.27
C GLY A 215 -4.43 16.33 -8.85
N GLY A 216 -3.57 16.94 -8.00
CA GLY A 216 -3.70 18.36 -7.62
C GLY A 216 -4.74 18.65 -6.53
N ALA A 217 -5.41 17.62 -6.00
CA ALA A 217 -6.34 17.78 -4.90
C ALA A 217 -5.64 18.31 -3.63
N PRO A 218 -6.30 19.14 -2.81
CA PRO A 218 -5.71 19.67 -1.60
C PRO A 218 -5.50 18.55 -0.58
N LEU A 219 -4.34 18.55 0.08
CA LEU A 219 -4.10 17.70 1.24
C LEU A 219 -4.67 18.40 2.46
N ASN A 220 -5.70 17.79 3.06
CA ASN A 220 -6.38 18.33 4.22
C ASN A 220 -6.39 17.38 5.44
N LYS A 221 -5.89 16.17 5.28
CA LYS A 221 -5.79 15.19 6.37
C LYS A 221 -4.45 14.48 6.33
N VAL A 222 -3.87 14.23 7.49
CA VAL A 222 -2.61 13.51 7.63
C VAL A 222 -2.72 12.41 8.69
N ILE A 223 -1.95 11.36 8.49
CA ILE A 223 -1.64 10.35 9.48
C ILE A 223 -0.20 10.57 9.97
N LEU A 224 -0.02 10.54 11.26
CA LEU A 224 1.28 10.46 11.94
C LEU A 224 1.53 9.00 12.24
N GLN A 225 2.60 8.45 11.74
CA GLN A 225 2.91 7.03 11.87
C GLN A 225 4.33 6.85 12.37
N GLU A 226 4.51 5.92 13.30
CA GLU A 226 5.83 5.46 13.72
C GLU A 226 6.69 5.10 12.51
N GLY A 227 7.90 5.61 12.48
CA GLY A 227 8.91 5.23 11.51
C GLY A 227 9.53 3.89 11.89
N ILE A 228 9.61 2.97 10.95
CA ILE A 228 10.18 1.64 11.15
C ILE A 228 11.54 1.58 10.44
N TYR A 229 12.58 1.21 11.18
CA TYR A 229 13.89 0.95 10.62
C TYR A 229 13.88 -0.37 9.86
N SER A 230 14.28 -0.36 8.60
CA SER A 230 14.40 -1.56 7.80
C SER A 230 15.76 -2.21 8.05
N ASN A 231 15.76 -3.37 8.71
CA ASN A 231 16.96 -4.17 8.97
C ASN A 231 17.16 -5.30 7.95
N GLU A 232 16.31 -5.36 6.93
CA GLU A 232 16.41 -6.34 5.87
C GLU A 232 17.61 -6.03 4.96
N LYS A 233 18.39 -7.08 4.62
CA LYS A 233 19.55 -6.99 3.72
C LYS A 233 19.52 -8.14 2.72
N ILE A 234 19.78 -7.85 1.45
CA ILE A 234 19.86 -8.88 0.41
C ILE A 234 21.28 -9.43 0.26
N ASN A 235 22.29 -8.59 0.46
CA ASN A 235 23.70 -8.92 0.25
C ASN A 235 24.58 -8.41 1.39
N ILE A 236 25.85 -8.87 1.39
CA ILE A 236 26.91 -8.41 2.30
C ILE A 236 27.19 -6.89 2.15
N LYS A 237 26.88 -6.31 1.00
CA LYS A 237 26.81 -4.85 0.80
C LYS A 237 25.48 -4.37 1.38
N SER A 238 25.54 -3.50 2.33
CA SER A 238 24.53 -2.90 3.20
C SER A 238 23.32 -2.25 2.51
N ASP A 239 22.80 -2.82 1.43
CA ASP A 239 21.63 -2.28 0.76
C ASP A 239 20.40 -2.51 1.61
N VAL A 240 19.82 -1.42 2.08
CA VAL A 240 18.55 -1.43 2.81
C VAL A 240 17.43 -1.77 1.85
N VAL A 241 16.57 -2.68 2.23
CA VAL A 241 15.49 -3.16 1.37
C VAL A 241 14.14 -3.18 2.10
N GLU A 242 13.08 -3.00 1.33
CA GLU A 242 11.69 -3.14 1.79
C GLU A 242 11.02 -4.29 1.03
N PRO A 243 10.41 -5.28 1.71
CA PRO A 243 9.65 -6.32 1.04
C PRO A 243 8.30 -5.78 0.54
N VAL A 244 7.95 -6.13 -0.68
CA VAL A 244 6.63 -5.91 -1.27
C VAL A 244 6.05 -7.28 -1.61
N ILE A 245 4.93 -7.61 -0.99
CA ILE A 245 4.29 -8.92 -1.10
C ILE A 245 3.01 -8.81 -1.91
N TYR A 246 2.86 -9.67 -2.89
CA TYR A 246 1.62 -9.86 -3.65
C TYR A 246 0.80 -11.00 -3.08
N SER A 247 -0.48 -10.75 -2.93
CA SER A 247 -1.44 -11.77 -2.52
C SER A 247 -2.70 -11.71 -3.38
N PHE A 248 -3.38 -12.84 -3.49
CA PHE A 248 -4.69 -12.95 -4.10
C PHE A 248 -5.59 -13.77 -3.18
N GLY A 249 -6.62 -13.13 -2.65
CA GLY A 249 -7.37 -13.70 -1.53
C GLY A 249 -6.44 -14.00 -0.35
N SER A 250 -6.49 -15.20 0.19
CA SER A 250 -5.63 -15.66 1.28
C SER A 250 -4.28 -16.24 0.81
N SER A 251 -4.05 -16.34 -0.49
CA SER A 251 -2.85 -16.94 -1.07
C SER A 251 -1.78 -15.89 -1.36
N LEU A 252 -0.55 -16.16 -0.94
CA LEU A 252 0.61 -15.37 -1.31
C LEU A 252 1.09 -15.81 -2.69
N LEU A 253 1.28 -14.86 -3.60
CA LEU A 253 1.69 -15.12 -4.97
C LEU A 253 3.18 -14.92 -5.20
N GLY A 254 3.82 -14.08 -4.42
CA GLY A 254 5.20 -13.70 -4.62
C GLY A 254 5.48 -12.30 -4.12
N GLY A 255 6.60 -11.74 -4.54
CA GLY A 255 6.98 -10.40 -4.17
C GLY A 255 8.31 -9.97 -4.75
N PHE A 256 8.75 -8.80 -4.31
CA PHE A 256 10.07 -8.28 -4.61
C PHE A 256 10.56 -7.43 -3.43
N TYR A 257 11.87 -7.26 -3.35
CA TYR A 257 12.47 -6.24 -2.51
C TYR A 257 12.61 -4.94 -3.30
N ARG A 258 12.19 -3.84 -2.71
CA ARG A 258 12.49 -2.50 -3.17
C ARG A 258 13.82 -2.09 -2.57
N ILE A 259 14.75 -1.61 -3.40
CA ILE A 259 16.11 -1.23 -3.04
C ILE A 259 16.33 0.21 -3.48
N HIS A 260 17.06 0.97 -2.69
CA HIS A 260 17.52 2.31 -3.09
C HIS A 260 18.95 2.52 -2.58
N GLU A 261 19.91 2.58 -3.49
CA GLU A 261 21.35 2.64 -3.17
C GLU A 261 21.76 3.93 -2.43
N ASP A 262 21.02 5.04 -2.67
CA ASP A 262 21.29 6.35 -2.11
C ASP A 262 20.49 6.64 -0.82
N LYS A 263 19.77 5.67 -0.27
CA LYS A 263 18.91 5.84 0.90
C LYS A 263 19.36 5.00 2.08
N ASP A 264 19.17 5.54 3.27
CA ASP A 264 19.41 4.79 4.49
C ASP A 264 18.15 4.05 5.00
N TYR A 265 18.32 3.28 6.06
CA TYR A 265 17.28 2.43 6.65
C TYR A 265 16.13 3.22 7.31
N SER A 266 16.23 4.53 7.45
CA SER A 266 15.16 5.40 7.98
C SER A 266 14.42 6.17 6.90
N GLU A 267 14.89 6.14 5.66
CA GLU A 267 14.35 6.92 4.56
C GLU A 267 13.29 6.17 3.75
N ASN A 268 12.46 6.93 3.03
CA ASN A 268 11.47 6.34 2.14
C ASN A 268 12.13 5.79 0.86
N LEU A 269 12.21 4.48 0.73
CA LEU A 269 12.78 3.81 -0.44
C LEU A 269 11.88 3.91 -1.69
N ASN A 270 10.58 4.21 -1.53
CA ASN A 270 9.68 4.43 -2.65
C ASN A 270 9.87 5.83 -3.25
N SER A 271 10.97 6.02 -3.96
CA SER A 271 11.37 7.30 -4.54
C SER A 271 12.13 7.08 -5.85
N PRO A 272 12.30 8.12 -6.70
CA PRO A 272 13.07 8.00 -7.92
C PRO A 272 14.48 7.48 -7.67
N GLY A 273 14.94 6.52 -8.46
CA GLY A 273 16.23 5.83 -8.29
C GLY A 273 16.11 4.45 -7.64
N MET A 274 14.93 4.05 -7.17
CA MET A 274 14.69 2.71 -6.65
C MET A 274 14.86 1.64 -7.73
N SER A 275 15.32 0.47 -7.31
CA SER A 275 15.40 -0.76 -8.09
C SER A 275 14.63 -1.89 -7.42
N PHE A 276 14.47 -3.02 -8.13
CA PHE A 276 13.68 -4.14 -7.64
C PHE A 276 14.48 -5.43 -7.75
N HIS A 277 14.43 -6.24 -6.70
CA HIS A 277 15.02 -7.58 -6.68
C HIS A 277 13.92 -8.60 -6.38
N PRO A 278 13.72 -9.63 -7.23
CA PRO A 278 12.68 -10.63 -7.01
C PRO A 278 12.87 -11.34 -5.68
N ILE A 279 11.76 -11.59 -4.97
CA ILE A 279 11.71 -12.49 -3.83
C ILE A 279 11.39 -13.89 -4.39
N SER A 280 12.29 -14.84 -4.18
CA SER A 280 12.07 -16.23 -4.55
C SER A 280 11.32 -16.94 -3.43
N PHE A 281 10.21 -17.59 -3.77
CA PHE A 281 9.47 -18.47 -2.89
C PHE A 281 9.83 -19.92 -3.22
N ASN A 282 11.00 -20.37 -2.80
CA ASN A 282 11.44 -21.75 -3.03
C ASN A 282 10.80 -22.75 -2.08
N ASP A 283 10.31 -22.29 -0.92
CA ASP A 283 9.70 -23.12 0.10
C ASP A 283 8.30 -22.64 0.44
N ALA A 284 7.47 -23.54 0.96
CA ALA A 284 6.08 -23.25 1.30
C ALA A 284 6.01 -22.18 2.40
N CYS A 285 5.67 -20.95 2.01
CA CYS A 285 5.43 -19.82 2.92
C CYS A 285 4.13 -19.98 3.74
N ILE A 286 3.50 -21.15 3.73
CA ILE A 286 2.17 -21.38 4.26
C ILE A 286 2.19 -21.84 5.71
N SER A 287 3.25 -22.52 6.12
CA SER A 287 3.41 -23.02 7.50
C SER A 287 4.88 -22.97 7.94
N PRO A 288 5.15 -22.80 9.24
CA PRO A 288 6.49 -22.97 9.77
C PRO A 288 6.98 -24.39 9.47
N ASP A 289 8.22 -24.53 9.05
CA ASP A 289 8.83 -25.84 8.91
C ASP A 289 9.14 -26.41 10.31
N SER A 290 8.33 -27.36 10.76
CA SER A 290 8.50 -28.03 12.05
C SER A 290 9.78 -28.86 12.14
N ASN A 291 10.44 -29.12 11.01
CA ASN A 291 11.69 -29.89 10.95
C ASN A 291 12.94 -29.01 11.04
N GLN A 292 12.79 -27.68 10.97
CA GLN A 292 13.94 -26.79 11.12
C GLN A 292 14.29 -26.59 12.61
N PRO A 293 15.59 -26.59 12.95
CA PRO A 293 16.01 -26.26 14.30
C PRO A 293 15.49 -24.89 14.75
N ILE A 294 15.15 -24.78 16.04
CA ILE A 294 14.66 -23.53 16.67
C ILE A 294 15.60 -22.32 16.43
N HIS A 295 16.88 -22.57 16.12
CA HIS A 295 17.92 -21.58 15.87
C HIS A 295 18.29 -21.44 14.39
N SER A 296 17.56 -22.07 13.46
CA SER A 296 17.77 -21.82 12.02
C SER A 296 17.27 -20.42 11.65
N ASP A 297 17.83 -19.85 10.58
CA ASP A 297 17.39 -18.56 10.06
C ASP A 297 15.86 -18.56 9.92
N THR A 298 15.22 -17.59 10.57
CA THR A 298 13.77 -17.47 10.60
C THR A 298 13.25 -17.35 9.18
N ASN A 299 12.25 -18.15 8.83
CA ASN A 299 11.57 -18.02 7.54
C ASN A 299 10.80 -16.69 7.52
N LYS A 300 11.47 -15.64 7.03
CA LYS A 300 10.92 -14.26 6.94
C LYS A 300 9.65 -14.19 6.10
N PHE A 301 9.54 -15.04 5.08
CA PHE A 301 8.36 -15.09 4.21
C PHE A 301 7.11 -15.53 4.95
N TYR A 302 7.24 -16.39 5.94
CA TYR A 302 6.11 -16.76 6.78
C TYR A 302 5.55 -15.53 7.51
N ILE A 303 6.42 -14.72 8.11
CA ILE A 303 6.02 -13.50 8.84
C ILE A 303 5.39 -12.48 7.86
N TYR A 304 5.99 -12.25 6.69
CA TYR A 304 5.40 -11.40 5.65
C TYR A 304 4.02 -11.89 5.25
N GLY A 305 3.85 -13.21 5.12
CA GLY A 305 2.57 -13.82 4.82
C GLY A 305 1.51 -13.63 5.89
N VAL A 306 1.89 -13.71 7.16
CA VAL A 306 0.99 -13.43 8.28
C VAL A 306 0.53 -11.98 8.23
N ILE A 307 1.47 -11.03 8.13
CA ILE A 307 1.16 -9.59 8.07
C ILE A 307 0.28 -9.26 6.86
N ALA A 308 0.59 -9.81 5.68
CA ALA A 308 -0.22 -9.60 4.47
C ALA A 308 -1.66 -10.09 4.65
N ARG A 309 -1.87 -11.26 5.26
CA ARG A 309 -3.22 -11.79 5.53
C ARG A 309 -3.99 -10.96 6.54
N LEU A 310 -3.34 -10.46 7.59
CA LEU A 310 -3.96 -9.55 8.55
C LEU A 310 -4.37 -8.23 7.87
N ALA A 311 -3.54 -7.69 6.97
CA ALA A 311 -3.85 -6.51 6.19
C ALA A 311 -5.03 -6.72 5.22
N ILE A 312 -5.11 -7.89 4.57
CA ILE A 312 -6.25 -8.25 3.70
C ILE A 312 -7.53 -8.37 4.53
N LEU A 313 -7.47 -8.97 5.71
CA LEU A 313 -8.62 -9.07 6.59
C LEU A 313 -9.10 -7.69 7.07
N ALA A 314 -8.17 -6.77 7.35
CA ALA A 314 -8.51 -5.38 7.65
C ALA A 314 -9.20 -4.70 6.45
N ALA A 315 -8.66 -4.87 5.23
CA ALA A 315 -9.27 -4.32 4.02
C ALA A 315 -10.67 -4.89 3.74
N ALA A 316 -10.88 -6.18 4.01
CA ALA A 316 -12.20 -6.78 3.91
C ALA A 316 -13.20 -6.18 4.92
N LYS A 317 -12.77 -5.88 6.16
CA LYS A 317 -13.60 -5.18 7.15
C LYS A 317 -13.92 -3.74 6.71
N GLU A 318 -12.97 -3.04 6.08
CA GLU A 318 -13.24 -1.72 5.50
C GLU A 318 -14.40 -1.80 4.50
N LEU A 319 -14.33 -2.73 3.54
CA LEU A 319 -15.37 -2.92 2.52
C LEU A 319 -16.73 -3.26 3.14
N TYR A 320 -16.77 -4.21 4.06
CA TYR A 320 -18.02 -4.62 4.70
C TYR A 320 -18.75 -3.46 5.39
N ASN A 321 -18.02 -2.51 5.97
CA ASN A 321 -18.60 -1.34 6.63
C ASN A 321 -18.91 -0.17 5.66
N LEU A 322 -18.42 -0.20 4.42
CA LEU A 322 -18.85 0.74 3.38
C LEU A 322 -20.21 0.35 2.79
N ASP A 323 -20.56 -0.92 2.83
CA ASP A 323 -21.81 -1.48 2.28
C ASP A 323 -22.95 -1.51 3.32
N SER A 324 -22.66 -1.23 4.60
CA SER A 324 -23.60 -1.19 5.72
C SER A 324 -23.96 0.25 6.12
#